data_817ede5e523919c36cd09e8f9746fcb3
#
_entry.id   817ede5e523919c36cd09e8f9746fcb3
#
_cell.length_a   1.000
_cell.length_b   1.000
_cell.length_c   1.000
_cell.angle_alpha   90.00
_cell.angle_beta   90.00
_cell.angle_gamma   90.00
#
_symmetry.space_group_name_H-M   'P 1'
#
loop_
_entity.id
_entity.type
_entity.pdbx_description
1 polymer ?
#
loop_
_entity_poly.entity_id
_entity_poly.type
_entity_poly.pdbx_seq_one_letter_code
_entity_poly.pdbx_strand_id
1 'polypeptide(L)'
;GEGAPLRKVVDTANAAPALDPRFSPDGESIAFVQDGEIYLVPAAGGEPRQLTHGAREKGLTHGLAEYIAQEEMDRSQGYWWSPDGKWMLFEEVDESHIPLYHIVHQGKEFAGAPVEEAHRYPFAGQPNAHVRLGVIPTAGGEVTWLDLGAEPDIYLARAGWLPDGRPWAQVENREQTCLDLLAFDLHTGQSSRLLQETSPVWINLHNMFCPLKSDSYAGGFIWAAERSGFRHLYLYDAAGDLLRPLTGQPYDGGEWQVDELCGVDEARGLIYFTASQDSPLERHLYAASLQGSPARRITQQPGMHTVTLDHGLRTFVDLYDSLDSPPSASLCRLEDGALLHGLYANDDPRLESLQLQPPQFVTLPNRHGDTLYGMLYRPPAAFGNGPFPLIVSVYGGPHAQLVTNAWGGTAAMRAQALSRLGYLVFILDNRGSARRGLAFEGALKFHMGSPEVDDQEDGVRWLVAQGLADAQRVGITGWSYGGYMAAMCLLRAPETFQLAVAGAPVTDWDGYDTHYTERYMGTPQTNPDGYRDSSVLAYAENLQGHLLLVHGLIDENVHFRHTARLINALIRARKKYDLLLFPNERHSPR
;
A
#
# COMPACT_ATOMS: atom_id res chain seq x y z
N GLY A 1 -26.65 8.56 -18.23
CA GLY A 1 -27.87 8.10 -18.92
C GLY A 1 -27.51 7.42 -20.22
N GLU A 2 -28.13 6.33 -20.55
CA GLU A 2 -27.91 5.62 -21.81
C GLU A 2 -28.14 6.56 -23.00
N GLY A 3 -27.10 6.76 -23.83
CA GLY A 3 -27.23 7.39 -25.14
C GLY A 3 -26.88 8.87 -25.28
N ALA A 4 -26.42 9.55 -24.21
CA ALA A 4 -25.93 10.92 -24.41
C ALA A 4 -24.55 10.89 -25.09
N PRO A 5 -24.33 11.65 -26.18
CA PRO A 5 -23.03 11.70 -26.84
C PRO A 5 -21.97 12.29 -25.92
N LEU A 6 -20.75 11.73 -25.95
CA LEU A 6 -19.59 12.31 -25.24
C LEU A 6 -19.36 13.74 -25.76
N ARG A 7 -19.16 14.66 -24.84
CA ARG A 7 -18.85 16.05 -25.15
C ARG A 7 -17.47 16.40 -24.65
N LYS A 8 -16.66 17.02 -25.50
CA LYS A 8 -15.38 17.57 -25.11
C LYS A 8 -15.60 18.83 -24.25
N VAL A 9 -15.04 18.86 -23.07
CA VAL A 9 -15.16 19.99 -22.12
C VAL A 9 -13.96 20.93 -22.25
N VAL A 10 -12.75 20.36 -22.40
CA VAL A 10 -11.50 21.10 -22.58
C VAL A 10 -10.75 20.58 -23.80
N ASP A 11 -10.12 21.47 -24.56
CA ASP A 11 -9.24 21.10 -25.68
C ASP A 11 -7.77 21.17 -25.25
N THR A 12 -7.12 20.03 -25.19
CA THR A 12 -5.69 19.91 -24.85
C THR A 12 -4.81 19.55 -26.06
N ALA A 13 -5.33 19.65 -27.29
CA ALA A 13 -4.60 19.20 -28.49
C ALA A 13 -3.26 19.95 -28.70
N ASN A 14 -3.16 21.21 -28.25
CA ASN A 14 -1.97 22.06 -28.37
C ASN A 14 -1.46 22.57 -27.01
N ALA A 15 -1.86 21.93 -25.92
CA ALA A 15 -1.50 22.30 -24.56
C ALA A 15 -1.04 21.06 -23.77
N ALA A 16 -0.50 21.26 -22.58
CA ALA A 16 -0.22 20.15 -21.66
C ALA A 16 -1.52 19.39 -21.31
N PRO A 17 -1.46 18.10 -20.99
CA PRO A 17 -2.62 17.33 -20.59
C PRO A 17 -3.29 17.91 -19.35
N ALA A 18 -4.62 17.80 -19.28
CA ALA A 18 -5.38 18.08 -18.08
C ALA A 18 -5.28 16.86 -17.14
N LEU A 19 -4.80 17.10 -15.93
CA LEU A 19 -4.58 16.07 -14.92
C LEU A 19 -5.62 16.18 -13.80
N ASP A 20 -6.00 15.05 -13.20
CA ASP A 20 -6.88 14.92 -12.04
C ASP A 20 -8.18 15.77 -12.13
N PRO A 21 -9.04 15.61 -13.17
CA PRO A 21 -10.26 16.40 -13.28
C PRO A 21 -11.29 16.01 -12.23
N ARG A 22 -11.84 17.02 -11.49
CA ARG A 22 -12.83 16.82 -10.42
C ARG A 22 -13.97 17.82 -10.50
N PHE A 23 -15.19 17.31 -10.38
CA PHE A 23 -16.38 18.16 -10.30
C PHE A 23 -16.43 18.95 -9.01
N SER A 24 -16.97 20.19 -9.09
CA SER A 24 -17.42 20.93 -7.92
C SER A 24 -18.58 20.20 -7.22
N PRO A 25 -18.84 20.46 -5.91
CA PRO A 25 -19.90 19.79 -5.18
C PRO A 25 -21.31 19.93 -5.77
N ASP A 26 -21.59 21.03 -6.45
CA ASP A 26 -22.84 21.30 -7.17
C ASP A 26 -22.88 20.72 -8.59
N GLY A 27 -21.74 20.21 -9.10
CA GLY A 27 -21.63 19.64 -10.43
C GLY A 27 -21.56 20.66 -11.58
N GLU A 28 -21.52 21.96 -11.28
CA GLU A 28 -21.57 23.03 -12.30
C GLU A 28 -20.20 23.37 -12.89
N SER A 29 -19.11 23.02 -12.20
CA SER A 29 -17.74 23.27 -12.61
C SER A 29 -16.86 22.02 -12.52
N ILE A 30 -15.76 22.00 -13.26
CA ILE A 30 -14.69 21.01 -13.18
C ILE A 30 -13.38 21.75 -12.91
N ALA A 31 -12.65 21.31 -11.88
CA ALA A 31 -11.25 21.70 -11.67
C ALA A 31 -10.33 20.66 -12.28
N PHE A 32 -9.15 21.07 -12.73
CA PHE A 32 -8.08 20.18 -13.20
C PHE A 32 -6.74 20.90 -13.10
N VAL A 33 -5.65 20.15 -13.11
CA VAL A 33 -4.30 20.71 -13.13
C VAL A 33 -3.76 20.65 -14.55
N GLN A 34 -3.17 21.76 -15.01
CA GLN A 34 -2.48 21.86 -16.28
C GLN A 34 -1.26 22.74 -16.15
N ASP A 35 -0.11 22.29 -16.66
CA ASP A 35 1.18 23.03 -16.53
C ASP A 35 1.54 23.42 -15.10
N GLY A 36 1.20 22.58 -14.11
CA GLY A 36 1.49 22.82 -12.70
C GLY A 36 0.60 23.86 -12.02
N GLU A 37 -0.52 24.28 -12.65
CA GLU A 37 -1.47 25.22 -12.08
C GLU A 37 -2.90 24.67 -12.12
N ILE A 38 -3.76 25.10 -11.19
CA ILE A 38 -5.16 24.70 -11.13
C ILE A 38 -6.00 25.57 -12.05
N TYR A 39 -6.84 24.95 -12.84
CA TYR A 39 -7.82 25.58 -13.73
C TYR A 39 -9.25 25.17 -13.38
N LEU A 40 -10.18 26.06 -13.63
CA LEU A 40 -11.61 25.83 -13.50
C LEU A 40 -12.29 26.02 -14.86
N VAL A 41 -13.22 25.13 -15.22
CA VAL A 41 -14.04 25.24 -16.42
C VAL A 41 -15.50 24.90 -16.07
N PRO A 42 -16.51 25.58 -16.67
CA PRO A 42 -17.90 25.16 -16.50
C PRO A 42 -18.10 23.70 -16.96
N ALA A 43 -18.84 22.90 -16.21
CA ALA A 43 -19.17 21.52 -16.60
C ALA A 43 -19.94 21.48 -17.94
N ALA A 44 -20.63 22.56 -18.30
CA ALA A 44 -21.23 22.76 -19.61
C ALA A 44 -20.23 23.02 -20.75
N GLY A 45 -18.93 23.15 -20.48
CA GLY A 45 -17.88 23.53 -21.41
C GLY A 45 -17.73 25.04 -21.52
N GLY A 46 -16.57 25.49 -21.96
CA GLY A 46 -16.22 26.91 -22.07
C GLY A 46 -14.69 27.09 -22.00
N GLU A 47 -14.26 28.34 -21.89
CA GLU A 47 -12.85 28.66 -21.72
C GLU A 47 -12.40 28.38 -20.28
N PRO A 48 -11.33 27.58 -20.07
CA PRO A 48 -10.76 27.36 -18.75
C PRO A 48 -10.20 28.66 -18.17
N ARG A 49 -10.48 28.88 -16.89
CA ARG A 49 -9.93 29.99 -16.12
C ARG A 49 -8.86 29.46 -15.16
N GLN A 50 -7.67 30.01 -15.24
CA GLN A 50 -6.60 29.70 -14.29
C GLN A 50 -6.96 30.25 -12.90
N LEU A 51 -6.80 29.40 -11.88
CA LEU A 51 -7.11 29.75 -10.48
C LEU A 51 -5.84 30.08 -9.69
N THR A 52 -4.80 29.26 -9.80
CA THR A 52 -3.51 29.46 -9.13
C THR A 52 -2.47 30.01 -10.10
N HIS A 53 -1.46 30.72 -9.60
CA HIS A 53 -0.46 31.38 -10.42
C HIS A 53 0.92 31.35 -9.75
N GLY A 54 1.99 31.33 -10.58
CA GLY A 54 3.37 31.52 -10.15
C GLY A 54 4.12 30.25 -9.78
N ALA A 55 3.50 29.08 -9.76
CA ALA A 55 4.20 27.82 -9.51
C ALA A 55 5.14 27.48 -10.67
N ARG A 56 4.62 27.48 -11.90
CA ARG A 56 5.38 27.14 -13.11
C ARG A 56 6.65 27.98 -13.28
N GLU A 57 6.59 29.27 -13.03
CA GLU A 57 7.72 30.19 -13.17
C GLU A 57 8.86 29.91 -12.17
N LYS A 58 8.51 29.29 -11.04
CA LYS A 58 9.45 28.91 -9.97
C LYS A 58 9.87 27.43 -10.03
N GLY A 59 9.32 26.65 -10.98
CA GLY A 59 9.54 25.20 -11.03
C GLY A 59 8.80 24.43 -9.93
N LEU A 60 7.71 25.00 -9.42
CA LEU A 60 6.82 24.39 -8.45
C LEU A 60 5.59 23.78 -9.14
N THR A 61 4.74 23.08 -8.38
CA THR A 61 3.42 22.66 -8.83
C THR A 61 2.35 23.02 -7.81
N HIS A 62 1.15 23.38 -8.29
CA HIS A 62 -0.05 23.58 -7.50
C HIS A 62 -1.07 22.50 -7.83
N GLY A 63 -1.59 21.81 -6.81
CA GLY A 63 -2.69 20.88 -6.97
C GLY A 63 -2.31 19.46 -7.43
N LEU A 64 -1.03 19.13 -7.48
CA LEU A 64 -0.52 17.78 -7.69
C LEU A 64 0.19 17.29 -6.43
N ALA A 65 -0.08 16.04 -6.04
CA ALA A 65 0.69 15.39 -5.01
C ALA A 65 2.13 15.11 -5.50
N GLU A 66 3.12 15.21 -4.61
CA GLU A 66 4.51 14.88 -4.90
C GLU A 66 4.71 13.35 -5.03
N TYR A 67 5.90 12.93 -5.50
CA TYR A 67 6.20 11.53 -5.80
C TYR A 67 5.94 10.58 -4.61
N ILE A 68 6.40 10.93 -3.41
CA ILE A 68 6.25 10.09 -2.21
C ILE A 68 4.77 9.93 -1.82
N ALA A 69 3.96 10.97 -1.93
CA ALA A 69 2.53 10.87 -1.64
C ALA A 69 1.83 9.91 -2.61
N GLN A 70 2.22 9.93 -3.89
CA GLN A 70 1.64 9.07 -4.92
C GLN A 70 2.08 7.62 -4.75
N GLU A 71 3.35 7.36 -4.49
CA GLU A 71 3.92 6.01 -4.45
C GLU A 71 3.71 5.33 -3.10
N GLU A 72 3.92 6.05 -1.98
CA GLU A 72 4.03 5.44 -0.67
C GLU A 72 2.86 5.76 0.28
N MET A 73 2.13 6.85 0.04
CA MET A 73 1.03 7.27 0.91
C MET A 73 -0.37 7.03 0.32
N ASP A 74 -0.47 6.39 -0.86
CA ASP A 74 -1.75 6.17 -1.56
C ASP A 74 -2.57 7.46 -1.73
N ARG A 75 -1.90 8.56 -2.09
CA ARG A 75 -2.52 9.86 -2.31
C ARG A 75 -2.00 10.52 -3.59
N SER A 76 -2.83 10.51 -4.64
CA SER A 76 -2.57 11.25 -5.90
C SER A 76 -3.21 12.63 -5.92
N GLN A 77 -4.17 12.89 -5.03
CA GLN A 77 -4.91 14.14 -4.97
C GLN A 77 -4.08 15.25 -4.32
N GLY A 78 -3.96 16.40 -5.01
CA GLY A 78 -3.28 17.58 -4.50
C GLY A 78 -4.21 18.81 -4.34
N TYR A 79 -5.53 18.70 -4.59
CA TYR A 79 -6.48 19.78 -4.35
C TYR A 79 -7.88 19.28 -3.99
N TRP A 80 -8.64 20.08 -3.22
CA TRP A 80 -9.93 19.70 -2.65
C TRP A 80 -10.91 20.87 -2.68
N TRP A 81 -12.08 20.68 -3.29
CA TRP A 81 -13.18 21.63 -3.22
C TRP A 81 -13.72 21.72 -1.78
N SER A 82 -14.03 22.94 -1.29
CA SER A 82 -14.82 23.09 -0.08
C SER A 82 -16.25 22.53 -0.29
N PRO A 83 -16.94 22.09 0.78
CA PRO A 83 -18.31 21.55 0.66
C PRO A 83 -19.31 22.48 -0.01
N ASP A 84 -19.12 23.80 0.13
CA ASP A 84 -19.97 24.83 -0.48
C ASP A 84 -19.47 25.32 -1.88
N GLY A 85 -18.37 24.73 -2.38
CA GLY A 85 -17.79 25.04 -3.68
C GLY A 85 -17.11 26.42 -3.80
N LYS A 86 -17.01 27.20 -2.68
CA LYS A 86 -16.49 28.58 -2.73
C LYS A 86 -14.99 28.69 -2.54
N TRP A 87 -14.34 27.63 -2.06
CA TRP A 87 -12.92 27.60 -1.76
C TRP A 87 -12.26 26.38 -2.37
N MET A 88 -10.99 26.50 -2.70
CA MET A 88 -10.11 25.42 -3.09
C MET A 88 -8.96 25.32 -2.10
N LEU A 89 -8.87 24.16 -1.42
CA LEU A 89 -7.68 23.77 -0.69
C LEU A 89 -6.73 23.12 -1.70
N PHE A 90 -5.44 23.44 -1.66
CA PHE A 90 -4.47 22.88 -2.59
C PHE A 90 -3.07 22.79 -1.99
N GLU A 91 -2.33 21.81 -2.48
CA GLU A 91 -0.92 21.61 -2.17
C GLU A 91 -0.04 22.37 -3.17
N GLU A 92 0.96 23.07 -2.66
CA GLU A 92 2.11 23.56 -3.42
C GLU A 92 3.29 22.65 -3.13
N VAL A 93 3.95 22.16 -4.17
CA VAL A 93 5.09 21.23 -4.09
C VAL A 93 6.32 21.87 -4.72
N ASP A 94 7.45 21.89 -3.99
CA ASP A 94 8.78 22.23 -4.48
C ASP A 94 9.70 21.01 -4.46
N GLU A 95 9.99 20.48 -5.64
CA GLU A 95 10.96 19.39 -5.86
C GLU A 95 12.24 19.89 -6.55
N SER A 96 12.43 21.22 -6.71
CA SER A 96 13.50 21.80 -7.52
C SER A 96 14.91 21.40 -7.07
N HIS A 97 15.08 21.13 -5.77
CA HIS A 97 16.32 20.73 -5.13
C HIS A 97 16.58 19.22 -5.16
N ILE A 98 15.57 18.40 -5.50
CA ILE A 98 15.71 16.93 -5.59
C ILE A 98 16.46 16.59 -6.89
N PRO A 99 17.54 15.78 -6.83
CA PRO A 99 18.29 15.39 -8.02
C PRO A 99 17.44 14.63 -9.04
N LEU A 100 17.69 14.91 -10.33
CA LEU A 100 17.11 14.14 -11.42
C LEU A 100 17.81 12.79 -11.55
N TYR A 101 17.04 11.73 -11.60
CA TYR A 101 17.47 10.40 -11.99
C TYR A 101 17.06 10.15 -13.44
N HIS A 102 18.02 9.75 -14.30
CA HIS A 102 17.79 9.54 -15.72
C HIS A 102 17.68 8.06 -16.05
N ILE A 103 16.57 7.67 -16.69
CA ILE A 103 16.33 6.32 -17.20
C ILE A 103 16.49 6.36 -18.72
N VAL A 104 17.51 5.67 -19.25
CA VAL A 104 17.81 5.64 -20.68
C VAL A 104 17.15 4.43 -21.33
N HIS A 105 16.36 4.64 -22.37
CA HIS A 105 15.69 3.60 -23.14
C HIS A 105 16.66 2.91 -24.10
N GLN A 106 17.26 1.82 -23.67
CA GLN A 106 18.25 1.05 -24.44
C GLN A 106 17.65 0.18 -25.55
N GLY A 107 16.36 -0.20 -25.43
CA GLY A 107 15.68 -1.16 -26.31
C GLY A 107 14.98 -0.54 -27.52
N LYS A 108 15.19 0.74 -27.85
CA LYS A 108 14.57 1.38 -29.04
C LYS A 108 15.21 0.90 -30.33
N GLU A 109 14.41 0.68 -31.37
CA GLU A 109 14.81 0.07 -32.64
C GLU A 109 15.57 1.02 -33.60
N PHE A 110 15.60 2.33 -33.34
CA PHE A 110 16.24 3.29 -34.25
C PHE A 110 17.50 3.91 -33.64
N ALA A 111 18.50 4.09 -34.50
CA ALA A 111 19.70 4.84 -34.15
C ALA A 111 19.41 6.35 -34.22
N GLY A 112 19.38 7.01 -33.09
CA GLY A 112 19.14 8.45 -32.96
C GLY A 112 19.61 8.96 -31.62
N ALA A 113 19.18 10.16 -31.25
CA ALA A 113 19.42 10.64 -29.89
C ALA A 113 18.77 9.67 -28.87
N PRO A 114 19.44 9.37 -27.75
CA PRO A 114 18.87 8.49 -26.75
C PRO A 114 17.53 9.06 -26.26
N VAL A 115 16.52 8.19 -26.13
CA VAL A 115 15.28 8.52 -25.45
C VAL A 115 15.54 8.31 -23.97
N GLU A 116 15.36 9.34 -23.16
CA GLU A 116 15.50 9.26 -21.71
C GLU A 116 14.30 9.88 -21.01
N GLU A 117 14.03 9.37 -19.83
CA GLU A 117 13.10 9.94 -18.86
C GLU A 117 13.92 10.49 -17.71
N ALA A 118 13.52 11.65 -17.18
CA ALA A 118 14.14 12.26 -16.02
C ALA A 118 13.09 12.38 -14.90
N HIS A 119 13.37 11.75 -13.77
CA HIS A 119 12.48 11.73 -12.60
C HIS A 119 13.20 12.35 -11.41
N ARG A 120 12.50 13.19 -10.65
CA ARG A 120 12.99 13.61 -9.33
C ARG A 120 12.71 12.47 -8.36
N TYR A 121 13.75 11.91 -7.78
CA TYR A 121 13.65 10.74 -6.92
C TYR A 121 14.37 11.01 -5.59
N PRO A 122 13.64 11.11 -4.47
CA PRO A 122 14.22 11.36 -3.15
C PRO A 122 14.77 10.06 -2.58
N PHE A 123 16.05 9.80 -2.78
CA PHE A 123 16.74 8.63 -2.21
C PHE A 123 16.87 8.73 -0.69
N ALA A 124 16.83 7.59 0.00
CA ALA A 124 16.98 7.50 1.45
C ALA A 124 18.18 8.32 1.96
N GLY A 125 17.95 9.15 2.97
CA GLY A 125 18.93 10.07 3.54
C GLY A 125 19.14 11.37 2.76
N GLN A 126 18.42 11.58 1.64
CA GLN A 126 18.43 12.81 0.86
C GLN A 126 17.20 13.68 1.21
N PRO A 127 17.18 14.97 0.83
CA PRO A 127 16.02 15.83 1.05
C PRO A 127 14.75 15.34 0.37
N ASN A 128 13.61 15.53 1.05
CA ASN A 128 12.26 15.35 0.49
C ASN A 128 11.78 16.60 -0.26
N ALA A 129 10.67 16.49 -0.99
CA ALA A 129 9.93 17.65 -1.49
C ALA A 129 9.51 18.56 -0.34
N HIS A 130 9.55 19.88 -0.57
CA HIS A 130 8.94 20.82 0.36
C HIS A 130 7.48 21.01 -0.03
N VAL A 131 6.58 20.76 0.90
CA VAL A 131 5.13 20.87 0.68
C VAL A 131 4.53 21.99 1.52
N ARG A 132 3.59 22.72 0.93
CA ARG A 132 2.78 23.74 1.61
C ARG A 132 1.31 23.51 1.27
N LEU A 133 0.43 23.91 2.16
CA LEU A 133 -1.00 23.82 1.95
C LEU A 133 -1.60 25.24 1.94
N GLY A 134 -2.37 25.55 0.90
CA GLY A 134 -2.98 26.86 0.74
C GLY A 134 -4.48 26.77 0.46
N VAL A 135 -5.21 27.83 0.78
CA VAL A 135 -6.63 27.98 0.46
C VAL A 135 -6.83 29.23 -0.39
N ILE A 136 -7.59 29.08 -1.49
CA ILE A 136 -7.91 30.19 -2.40
C ILE A 136 -9.42 30.23 -2.69
N PRO A 137 -10.06 31.44 -2.75
CA PRO A 137 -11.45 31.51 -3.22
C PRO A 137 -11.58 31.00 -4.66
N THR A 138 -12.59 30.19 -4.96
CA THR A 138 -12.82 29.72 -6.34
C THR A 138 -13.18 30.84 -7.30
N ALA A 139 -13.61 31.99 -6.81
CA ALA A 139 -13.77 33.23 -7.61
C ALA A 139 -12.43 33.88 -8.00
N GLY A 140 -11.32 33.45 -7.40
CA GLY A 140 -10.00 34.07 -7.50
C GLY A 140 -9.74 35.01 -6.33
N GLY A 141 -8.47 35.32 -6.08
CA GLY A 141 -8.05 36.18 -4.96
C GLY A 141 -6.68 35.79 -4.43
N GLU A 142 -6.36 36.26 -3.22
CA GLU A 142 -5.12 35.92 -2.53
C GLU A 142 -5.21 34.52 -1.88
N VAL A 143 -4.07 33.84 -1.79
CA VAL A 143 -3.93 32.55 -1.11
C VAL A 143 -3.73 32.80 0.39
N THR A 144 -4.52 32.14 1.21
CA THR A 144 -4.24 31.98 2.65
C THR A 144 -3.41 30.71 2.83
N TRP A 145 -2.14 30.87 3.25
CA TRP A 145 -1.28 29.72 3.54
C TRP A 145 -1.55 29.18 4.94
N LEU A 146 -1.63 27.84 5.04
CA LEU A 146 -1.95 27.15 6.28
C LEU A 146 -0.67 26.81 7.04
N ASP A 147 -0.70 26.95 8.36
CA ASP A 147 0.42 26.68 9.26
C ASP A 147 0.51 25.17 9.56
N LEU A 148 1.38 24.47 8.84
CA LEU A 148 1.64 23.03 9.03
C LEU A 148 2.62 22.73 10.18
N GLY A 149 3.17 23.75 10.84
CA GLY A 149 4.17 23.65 11.89
C GLY A 149 5.51 24.27 11.49
N ALA A 150 6.46 24.26 12.43
CA ALA A 150 7.76 24.90 12.25
C ALA A 150 8.77 24.03 11.49
N GLU A 151 8.58 22.70 11.49
CA GLU A 151 9.45 21.76 10.80
C GLU A 151 9.06 21.68 9.32
N PRO A 152 9.98 21.98 8.37
CA PRO A 152 9.66 21.93 6.94
C PRO A 152 9.78 20.54 6.33
N ASP A 153 10.49 19.60 6.97
CA ASP A 153 10.71 18.23 6.47
C ASP A 153 9.63 17.30 7.04
N ILE A 154 8.47 17.38 6.44
CA ILE A 154 7.25 16.67 6.83
C ILE A 154 6.68 15.90 5.65
N TYR A 155 5.76 14.99 5.96
CA TYR A 155 4.86 14.38 4.98
C TYR A 155 3.43 14.90 5.17
N LEU A 156 2.83 15.41 4.09
CA LEU A 156 1.40 15.73 4.05
C LEU A 156 0.65 14.45 3.67
N ALA A 157 0.21 13.68 4.67
CA ALA A 157 -0.40 12.38 4.42
C ALA A 157 -1.80 12.50 3.81
N ARG A 158 -2.67 13.35 4.40
CA ARG A 158 -4.06 13.59 3.95
C ARG A 158 -4.44 15.04 4.18
N ALA A 159 -5.40 15.54 3.39
CA ALA A 159 -6.02 16.84 3.60
C ALA A 159 -7.48 16.84 3.13
N GLY A 160 -8.26 17.82 3.58
CA GLY A 160 -9.66 17.94 3.21
C GLY A 160 -10.40 18.99 4.01
N TRP A 161 -11.73 18.85 4.10
CA TRP A 161 -12.62 19.81 4.72
C TRP A 161 -13.46 19.15 5.82
N LEU A 162 -13.55 19.81 6.97
CA LEU A 162 -14.51 19.45 8.02
C LEU A 162 -15.93 19.85 7.60
N PRO A 163 -16.97 19.25 8.20
CA PRO A 163 -18.36 19.62 7.91
C PRO A 163 -18.71 21.10 8.19
N ASP A 164 -17.99 21.76 9.09
CA ASP A 164 -18.14 23.17 9.42
C ASP A 164 -17.42 24.11 8.45
N GLY A 165 -16.74 23.58 7.42
CA GLY A 165 -16.05 24.34 6.39
C GLY A 165 -14.60 24.71 6.74
N ARG A 166 -14.05 24.23 7.85
CA ARG A 166 -12.62 24.40 8.15
C ARG A 166 -11.78 23.38 7.36
N PRO A 167 -10.63 23.79 6.80
CA PRO A 167 -9.66 22.83 6.27
C PRO A 167 -9.06 21.97 7.38
N TRP A 168 -8.62 20.78 7.03
CA TRP A 168 -7.84 19.88 7.91
C TRP A 168 -6.71 19.22 7.15
N ALA A 169 -5.67 18.78 7.87
CA ALA A 169 -4.57 17.99 7.33
C ALA A 169 -4.05 16.97 8.34
N GLN A 170 -3.51 15.87 7.83
CA GLN A 170 -2.66 14.93 8.56
C GLN A 170 -1.22 15.22 8.18
N VAL A 171 -0.43 15.63 9.16
CA VAL A 171 0.98 16.00 9.00
C VAL A 171 1.82 15.01 9.79
N GLU A 172 2.68 14.29 9.09
CA GLU A 172 3.55 13.27 9.69
C GLU A 172 5.01 13.75 9.68
N ASN A 173 5.75 13.45 10.74
CA ASN A 173 7.19 13.73 10.79
C ASN A 173 7.97 12.79 9.87
N ARG A 174 9.18 13.15 9.49
CA ARG A 174 10.03 12.36 8.59
C ARG A 174 10.27 10.94 9.09
N GLU A 175 10.43 10.73 10.40
CA GLU A 175 10.63 9.42 11.03
C GLU A 175 9.36 8.56 11.02
N GLN A 176 8.20 9.14 10.65
CA GLN A 176 6.89 8.50 10.59
C GLN A 176 6.45 7.90 11.93
N THR A 177 6.87 8.52 13.01
CA THR A 177 6.57 8.11 14.39
C THR A 177 5.63 9.04 15.12
N CYS A 178 5.33 10.20 14.52
CA CYS A 178 4.42 11.20 15.03
C CYS A 178 3.56 11.76 13.90
N LEU A 179 2.24 11.75 14.07
CA LEU A 179 1.27 12.30 13.14
C LEU A 179 0.33 13.25 13.88
N ASP A 180 0.26 14.48 13.40
CA ASP A 180 -0.68 15.49 13.86
C ASP A 180 -1.88 15.58 12.92
N LEU A 181 -3.09 15.52 13.47
CA LEU A 181 -4.33 15.90 12.80
C LEU A 181 -4.62 17.35 13.15
N LEU A 182 -4.48 18.23 12.16
CA LEU A 182 -4.64 19.67 12.29
C LEU A 182 -5.95 20.15 11.65
N ALA A 183 -6.62 21.12 12.28
CA ALA A 183 -7.69 21.92 11.68
C ALA A 183 -7.23 23.38 11.60
N PHE A 184 -7.68 24.11 10.58
CA PHE A 184 -7.19 25.45 10.29
C PHE A 184 -8.32 26.48 10.28
N ASP A 185 -8.00 27.68 10.73
CA ASP A 185 -8.83 28.85 10.47
C ASP A 185 -8.70 29.26 8.99
N LEU A 186 -9.82 29.34 8.30
CA LEU A 186 -9.89 29.60 6.86
C LEU A 186 -9.28 30.95 6.43
N HIS A 187 -9.32 31.96 7.30
CA HIS A 187 -8.92 33.32 6.97
C HIS A 187 -7.52 33.67 7.44
N THR A 188 -7.09 33.10 8.57
CA THR A 188 -5.76 33.40 9.15
C THR A 188 -4.73 32.33 8.82
N GLY A 189 -5.17 31.13 8.44
CA GLY A 189 -4.31 29.96 8.22
C GLY A 189 -3.77 29.35 9.51
N GLN A 190 -4.12 29.85 10.69
CA GLN A 190 -3.64 29.32 11.97
C GLN A 190 -4.17 27.91 12.21
N SER A 191 -3.30 27.02 12.69
CA SER A 191 -3.64 25.64 13.01
C SER A 191 -4.09 25.46 14.46
N SER A 192 -4.96 24.47 14.65
CA SER A 192 -5.29 23.89 15.95
C SER A 192 -5.18 22.38 15.83
N ARG A 193 -4.42 21.75 16.75
CA ARG A 193 -4.25 20.30 16.74
C ARG A 193 -5.46 19.63 17.37
N LEU A 194 -6.15 18.79 16.58
CA LEU A 194 -7.26 17.95 17.05
C LEU A 194 -6.76 16.67 17.70
N LEU A 195 -5.67 16.08 17.19
CA LEU A 195 -5.15 14.81 17.67
C LEU A 195 -3.66 14.72 17.35
N GLN A 196 -2.90 14.03 18.20
CA GLN A 196 -1.57 13.54 17.89
C GLN A 196 -1.51 12.03 18.13
N GLU A 197 -1.08 11.28 17.11
CA GLU A 197 -0.68 9.88 17.25
C GLU A 197 0.82 9.75 17.31
N THR A 198 1.28 8.79 18.11
CA THR A 198 2.71 8.45 18.21
C THR A 198 2.87 6.94 18.19
N SER A 199 3.97 6.45 17.62
CA SER A 199 4.29 5.03 17.56
C SER A 199 5.77 4.80 17.86
N PRO A 200 6.12 3.71 18.58
CA PRO A 200 7.53 3.36 18.82
C PRO A 200 8.22 2.78 17.59
N VAL A 201 7.47 2.41 16.56
CA VAL A 201 8.00 1.87 15.30
C VAL A 201 7.70 2.79 14.13
N TRP A 202 6.47 2.87 13.68
CA TRP A 202 5.94 3.81 12.68
C TRP A 202 4.42 3.90 12.80
N ILE A 203 3.82 4.87 12.13
CA ILE A 203 2.38 5.02 12.03
C ILE A 203 1.94 4.46 10.68
N ASN A 204 1.01 3.50 10.70
CA ASN A 204 0.35 3.02 9.49
C ASN A 204 -0.73 4.01 9.07
N LEU A 205 -0.52 4.71 7.96
CA LEU A 205 -1.49 5.65 7.41
C LEU A 205 -2.81 4.94 7.04
N HIS A 206 -3.92 5.66 7.17
CA HIS A 206 -5.26 5.13 6.88
C HIS A 206 -6.22 6.24 6.46
N ASN A 207 -7.38 5.86 5.90
CA ASN A 207 -8.45 6.77 5.48
C ASN A 207 -9.63 6.81 6.47
N MET A 208 -9.43 6.37 7.73
CA MET A 208 -10.48 6.22 8.73
C MET A 208 -10.60 7.43 9.68
N PHE A 209 -10.35 8.64 9.16
CA PHE A 209 -10.79 9.87 9.81
C PHE A 209 -12.20 10.19 9.32
N CYS A 210 -13.19 10.13 10.22
CA CYS A 210 -14.58 10.37 9.89
C CYS A 210 -15.19 11.43 10.82
N PRO A 211 -15.25 12.71 10.40
CA PRO A 211 -15.97 13.74 11.12
C PRO A 211 -17.47 13.44 11.20
N LEU A 212 -18.07 13.61 12.38
CA LEU A 212 -19.48 13.38 12.62
C LEU A 212 -20.29 14.67 12.39
N LYS A 213 -21.52 14.51 11.93
CA LYS A 213 -22.36 15.64 11.45
C LYS A 213 -23.59 15.92 12.32
N SER A 214 -24.07 14.90 13.09
CA SER A 214 -25.28 15.08 13.89
C SER A 214 -25.03 15.94 15.13
N ASP A 215 -26.07 16.65 15.59
CA ASP A 215 -26.02 17.46 16.80
C ASP A 215 -25.59 16.68 18.04
N SER A 216 -25.90 15.37 18.09
CA SER A 216 -25.51 14.47 19.20
C SER A 216 -24.00 14.26 19.34
N TYR A 217 -23.26 14.48 18.26
CA TYR A 217 -21.79 14.29 18.18
C TYR A 217 -21.12 15.54 17.56
N ALA A 218 -21.77 16.70 17.61
CA ALA A 218 -21.36 17.92 16.89
C ALA A 218 -19.87 18.22 17.01
N GLY A 219 -19.18 18.19 15.87
CA GLY A 219 -17.74 18.41 15.75
C GLY A 219 -16.85 17.24 16.21
N GLY A 220 -17.42 16.16 16.76
CA GLY A 220 -16.67 14.96 17.10
C GLY A 220 -16.29 14.14 15.85
N PHE A 221 -15.43 13.17 16.04
CA PHE A 221 -14.97 12.35 14.93
C PHE A 221 -14.57 10.93 15.37
N ILE A 222 -14.55 10.02 14.40
CA ILE A 222 -13.97 8.69 14.56
C ILE A 222 -12.55 8.72 13.98
N TRP A 223 -11.63 8.07 14.68
CA TRP A 223 -10.25 7.88 14.29
C TRP A 223 -9.79 6.45 14.53
N ALA A 224 -9.00 5.89 13.61
CA ALA A 224 -8.36 4.60 13.82
C ALA A 224 -6.95 4.79 14.40
N ALA A 225 -6.54 3.92 15.32
CA ALA A 225 -5.22 3.96 15.92
C ALA A 225 -4.74 2.57 16.35
N GLU A 226 -3.42 2.37 16.37
CA GLU A 226 -2.78 1.11 16.74
C GLU A 226 -2.18 1.13 18.16
N ARG A 227 -2.66 2.03 19.01
CA ARG A 227 -2.15 2.24 20.39
C ARG A 227 -2.27 1.03 21.32
N SER A 228 -3.13 0.07 20.97
CA SER A 228 -3.26 -1.22 21.68
C SER A 228 -2.38 -2.32 21.09
N GLY A 229 -1.58 -2.02 20.07
CA GLY A 229 -0.82 -2.98 19.28
C GLY A 229 -1.55 -3.47 18.01
N PHE A 230 -2.86 -3.20 17.90
CA PHE A 230 -3.69 -3.53 16.75
C PHE A 230 -4.56 -2.32 16.40
N ARG A 231 -4.95 -2.20 15.13
CA ARG A 231 -5.76 -1.08 14.64
C ARG A 231 -7.22 -1.22 15.08
N HIS A 232 -7.68 -0.24 15.87
CA HIS A 232 -9.06 -0.14 16.35
C HIS A 232 -9.62 1.25 16.13
N LEU A 233 -10.95 1.37 16.20
CA LEU A 233 -11.68 2.63 16.05
C LEU A 233 -11.97 3.25 17.41
N TYR A 234 -11.82 4.57 17.48
CA TYR A 234 -12.00 5.39 18.66
C TYR A 234 -12.87 6.60 18.36
N LEU A 235 -13.74 6.97 19.30
CA LEU A 235 -14.58 8.17 19.22
C LEU A 235 -13.94 9.30 20.03
N TYR A 236 -13.86 10.47 19.39
CA TYR A 236 -13.36 11.71 19.97
C TYR A 236 -14.43 12.79 19.94
N ASP A 237 -14.34 13.76 20.86
CA ASP A 237 -15.15 14.98 20.82
C ASP A 237 -14.54 16.05 19.88
N ALA A 238 -15.20 17.22 19.81
CA ALA A 238 -14.78 18.33 18.97
C ALA A 238 -13.47 18.99 19.42
N ALA A 239 -13.06 18.79 20.68
CA ALA A 239 -11.80 19.31 21.22
C ALA A 239 -10.62 18.34 20.98
N GLY A 240 -10.90 17.12 20.50
CA GLY A 240 -9.91 16.06 20.29
C GLY A 240 -9.68 15.22 21.55
N ASP A 241 -10.56 15.29 22.52
CA ASP A 241 -10.49 14.43 23.70
C ASP A 241 -11.12 13.06 23.41
N LEU A 242 -10.39 11.99 23.78
CA LEU A 242 -10.87 10.62 23.60
C LEU A 242 -12.08 10.34 24.49
N LEU A 243 -13.22 10.08 23.86
CA LEU A 243 -14.45 9.70 24.56
C LEU A 243 -14.46 8.21 24.92
N ARG A 244 -14.16 7.33 23.94
CA ARG A 244 -14.15 5.87 24.15
C ARG A 244 -13.56 5.11 22.97
N PRO A 245 -13.09 3.87 23.17
CA PRO A 245 -12.92 2.91 22.08
C PRO A 245 -14.30 2.51 21.52
N LEU A 246 -14.35 2.18 20.23
CA LEU A 246 -15.55 1.66 19.55
C LEU A 246 -15.40 0.16 19.23
N THR A 247 -14.15 -0.31 19.09
CA THR A 247 -13.80 -1.71 18.80
C THR A 247 -12.62 -2.14 19.67
N GLY A 248 -12.37 -3.46 19.75
CA GLY A 248 -11.29 -4.03 20.56
C GLY A 248 -11.58 -4.00 22.06
N GLN A 249 -10.54 -3.82 22.89
CA GLN A 249 -10.72 -3.72 24.35
C GLN A 249 -11.57 -2.49 24.71
N PRO A 250 -12.52 -2.60 25.66
CA PRO A 250 -12.77 -3.75 26.55
C PRO A 250 -13.84 -4.74 26.05
N TYR A 251 -14.29 -4.67 24.79
CA TYR A 251 -15.52 -5.33 24.31
C TYR A 251 -15.30 -6.77 23.85
N ASP A 252 -14.32 -7.01 22.97
CA ASP A 252 -14.18 -8.26 22.20
C ASP A 252 -12.72 -8.70 22.01
N GLY A 253 -11.90 -8.49 23.00
CA GLY A 253 -10.47 -8.76 22.91
C GLY A 253 -9.72 -7.63 22.21
N GLY A 254 -8.63 -7.89 21.52
CA GLY A 254 -7.85 -6.82 20.89
C GLY A 254 -6.75 -7.32 19.96
N GLU A 255 -6.60 -8.63 19.83
CA GLU A 255 -5.56 -9.23 18.96
C GLU A 255 -6.07 -9.44 17.52
N TRP A 256 -6.78 -8.44 17.01
CA TRP A 256 -7.31 -8.35 15.64
C TRP A 256 -7.39 -6.90 15.23
N GLN A 257 -7.55 -6.62 13.96
CA GLN A 257 -7.57 -5.22 13.51
C GLN A 257 -8.70 -4.92 12.54
N VAL A 258 -9.11 -3.65 12.57
CA VAL A 258 -9.98 -3.03 11.57
C VAL A 258 -9.16 -2.76 10.31
N ASP A 259 -9.68 -3.17 9.15
CA ASP A 259 -9.09 -2.85 7.85
C ASP A 259 -9.65 -1.52 7.30
N GLU A 260 -10.98 -1.35 7.35
CA GLU A 260 -11.66 -0.18 6.78
C GLU A 260 -12.91 0.20 7.58
N LEU A 261 -13.15 1.49 7.76
CA LEU A 261 -14.42 2.04 8.23
C LEU A 261 -15.33 2.27 7.01
N CYS A 262 -16.31 1.38 6.81
CA CYS A 262 -17.16 1.38 5.63
C CYS A 262 -18.32 2.39 5.71
N GLY A 263 -18.77 2.74 6.93
CA GLY A 263 -19.86 3.70 7.11
C GLY A 263 -20.25 3.95 8.56
N VAL A 264 -20.92 5.09 8.78
CA VAL A 264 -21.40 5.53 10.09
C VAL A 264 -22.88 5.90 9.98
N ASP A 265 -23.72 5.22 10.74
CA ASP A 265 -25.14 5.55 10.90
C ASP A 265 -25.31 6.30 12.23
N GLU A 266 -25.15 7.60 12.19
CA GLU A 266 -25.28 8.45 13.38
C GLU A 266 -26.70 8.42 13.97
N ALA A 267 -27.73 8.25 13.11
CA ALA A 267 -29.11 8.22 13.53
C ALA A 267 -29.46 6.95 14.34
N ARG A 268 -28.84 5.80 13.97
CA ARG A 268 -29.00 4.54 14.70
C ARG A 268 -27.90 4.30 15.72
N GLY A 269 -26.85 5.15 15.72
CA GLY A 269 -25.68 5.01 16.58
C GLY A 269 -24.84 3.79 16.27
N LEU A 270 -24.66 3.46 14.98
CA LEU A 270 -23.89 2.29 14.52
C LEU A 270 -22.73 2.68 13.61
N ILE A 271 -21.67 1.90 13.68
CA ILE A 271 -20.56 1.90 12.71
C ILE A 271 -20.51 0.56 11.99
N TYR A 272 -20.07 0.60 10.73
CA TYR A 272 -19.85 -0.58 9.90
C TYR A 272 -18.41 -0.57 9.42
N PHE A 273 -17.73 -1.70 9.57
CA PHE A 273 -16.29 -1.80 9.26
C PHE A 273 -15.91 -3.21 8.83
N THR A 274 -14.84 -3.34 8.06
CA THR A 274 -14.24 -4.65 7.78
C THR A 274 -13.08 -4.90 8.74
N ALA A 275 -12.89 -6.17 9.13
CA ALA A 275 -11.89 -6.55 10.12
C ALA A 275 -11.48 -8.02 10.01
N SER A 276 -10.38 -8.36 10.71
CA SER A 276 -9.80 -9.70 10.84
C SER A 276 -10.17 -10.40 12.16
N GLN A 277 -11.29 -10.03 12.81
CA GLN A 277 -11.63 -10.47 14.16
C GLN A 277 -11.68 -12.00 14.32
N ASP A 278 -12.26 -12.72 13.35
CA ASP A 278 -12.41 -14.18 13.43
C ASP A 278 -11.18 -14.94 12.93
N SER A 279 -10.43 -14.35 12.01
CA SER A 279 -9.22 -14.95 11.44
C SER A 279 -8.32 -13.88 10.80
N PRO A 280 -7.00 -13.91 11.02
CA PRO A 280 -6.09 -13.02 10.29
C PRO A 280 -6.06 -13.30 8.78
N LEU A 281 -6.55 -14.47 8.33
CA LEU A 281 -6.57 -14.90 6.93
C LEU A 281 -7.84 -14.48 6.19
N GLU A 282 -8.82 -13.90 6.89
CA GLU A 282 -10.13 -13.55 6.34
C GLU A 282 -10.49 -12.08 6.61
N ARG A 283 -11.47 -11.58 5.86
CA ARG A 283 -12.03 -10.22 6.03
C ARG A 283 -13.54 -10.32 6.03
N HIS A 284 -14.15 -9.78 7.07
CA HIS A 284 -15.59 -9.79 7.23
C HIS A 284 -16.12 -8.39 7.54
N LEU A 285 -17.38 -8.14 7.17
CA LEU A 285 -18.12 -6.95 7.56
C LEU A 285 -18.70 -7.13 8.95
N TYR A 286 -18.51 -6.14 9.82
CA TYR A 286 -19.03 -6.06 11.17
C TYR A 286 -19.82 -4.78 11.41
N ALA A 287 -20.67 -4.81 12.42
CA ALA A 287 -21.31 -3.63 13.00
C ALA A 287 -21.02 -3.54 14.49
N ALA A 288 -20.81 -2.32 15.01
CA ALA A 288 -20.69 -2.03 16.43
C ALA A 288 -21.42 -0.72 16.76
N SER A 289 -21.65 -0.47 18.06
CA SER A 289 -22.34 0.75 18.52
C SER A 289 -21.35 1.91 18.68
N LEU A 290 -21.79 3.12 18.35
CA LEU A 290 -21.07 4.37 18.71
C LEU A 290 -20.98 4.58 20.23
N GLN A 291 -21.77 3.84 21.04
CA GLN A 291 -21.67 3.81 22.48
C GLN A 291 -20.66 2.77 22.99
N GLY A 292 -20.04 2.01 22.07
CA GLY A 292 -19.18 0.88 22.34
C GLY A 292 -19.98 -0.39 22.64
N SER A 293 -19.63 -1.46 21.95
CA SER A 293 -20.21 -2.80 22.14
C SER A 293 -19.30 -3.84 21.49
N PRO A 294 -19.45 -5.14 21.84
CA PRO A 294 -18.89 -6.19 21.01
C PRO A 294 -19.33 -6.06 19.55
N ALA A 295 -18.42 -6.32 18.63
CA ALA A 295 -18.69 -6.29 17.21
C ALA A 295 -19.58 -7.48 16.80
N ARG A 296 -20.58 -7.20 15.96
CA ARG A 296 -21.47 -8.23 15.39
C ARG A 296 -21.10 -8.46 13.93
N ARG A 297 -20.67 -9.66 13.61
CA ARG A 297 -20.38 -10.07 12.24
C ARG A 297 -21.63 -10.08 11.37
N ILE A 298 -21.56 -9.53 10.15
CA ILE A 298 -22.63 -9.44 9.17
C ILE A 298 -22.45 -10.48 8.06
N THR A 299 -21.29 -10.51 7.40
CA THR A 299 -20.96 -11.52 6.38
C THR A 299 -20.64 -12.86 7.04
N GLN A 300 -21.15 -13.98 6.48
CA GLN A 300 -21.08 -15.28 7.16
C GLN A 300 -20.15 -16.29 6.48
N GLN A 301 -19.98 -16.24 5.17
CA GLN A 301 -19.15 -17.18 4.42
C GLN A 301 -17.68 -16.97 4.74
N PRO A 302 -16.88 -18.02 5.02
CA PRO A 302 -15.44 -17.89 5.19
C PRO A 302 -14.78 -17.38 3.92
N GLY A 303 -13.91 -16.37 4.02
CA GLY A 303 -13.19 -15.79 2.87
C GLY A 303 -12.96 -14.30 2.99
N MET A 304 -12.80 -13.68 1.83
CA MET A 304 -12.56 -12.25 1.70
C MET A 304 -13.83 -11.54 1.25
N HIS A 305 -14.20 -10.49 1.96
CA HIS A 305 -15.34 -9.64 1.67
C HIS A 305 -14.87 -8.19 1.49
N THR A 306 -15.07 -7.65 0.29
CA THR A 306 -14.90 -6.22 0.02
C THR A 306 -16.28 -5.62 -0.16
N VAL A 307 -16.64 -4.65 0.67
CA VAL A 307 -18.01 -4.17 0.74
C VAL A 307 -18.14 -2.71 0.34
N THR A 308 -19.26 -2.39 -0.31
CA THR A 308 -19.65 -1.00 -0.60
C THR A 308 -21.07 -0.79 -0.09
N LEU A 309 -21.23 0.10 0.90
CA LEU A 309 -22.54 0.40 1.49
C LEU A 309 -23.33 1.37 0.60
N ASP A 310 -24.67 1.22 0.56
CA ASP A 310 -25.51 2.24 -0.05
C ASP A 310 -25.62 3.49 0.85
N HIS A 311 -25.88 4.65 0.26
CA HIS A 311 -26.00 5.92 0.99
C HIS A 311 -27.09 5.91 2.09
N GLY A 312 -28.10 5.06 1.94
CA GLY A 312 -29.17 4.90 2.93
C GLY A 312 -28.83 3.94 4.05
N LEU A 313 -27.67 3.30 4.03
CA LEU A 313 -27.19 2.32 4.99
C LEU A 313 -28.24 1.21 5.26
N ARG A 314 -28.82 0.65 4.19
CA ARG A 314 -29.81 -0.42 4.21
C ARG A 314 -29.32 -1.69 3.54
N THR A 315 -28.49 -1.52 2.51
CA THR A 315 -27.93 -2.59 1.69
C THR A 315 -26.44 -2.39 1.48
N PHE A 316 -25.77 -3.42 1.01
CA PHE A 316 -24.39 -3.34 0.57
C PHE A 316 -24.17 -4.28 -0.62
N VAL A 317 -23.23 -3.91 -1.46
CA VAL A 317 -22.63 -4.82 -2.44
C VAL A 317 -21.49 -5.53 -1.76
N ASP A 318 -21.51 -6.85 -1.82
CA ASP A 318 -20.45 -7.73 -1.32
C ASP A 318 -19.69 -8.33 -2.51
N LEU A 319 -18.42 -7.98 -2.64
CA LEU A 319 -17.48 -8.68 -3.51
C LEU A 319 -16.81 -9.77 -2.67
N TYR A 320 -17.20 -11.01 -2.94
CA TYR A 320 -16.78 -12.16 -2.15
C TYR A 320 -15.95 -13.12 -2.99
N ASP A 321 -14.88 -13.64 -2.40
CA ASP A 321 -14.14 -14.79 -2.88
C ASP A 321 -13.50 -15.58 -1.72
N SER A 322 -13.07 -16.83 -2.02
CA SER A 322 -12.28 -17.66 -1.11
C SER A 322 -11.36 -18.58 -1.91
N LEU A 323 -10.51 -19.37 -1.24
CA LEU A 323 -9.72 -20.41 -1.94
C LEU A 323 -10.59 -21.35 -2.76
N ASP A 324 -11.82 -21.64 -2.30
CA ASP A 324 -12.72 -22.60 -2.95
C ASP A 324 -13.76 -21.94 -3.87
N SER A 325 -13.86 -20.61 -3.84
CA SER A 325 -14.90 -19.87 -4.57
C SER A 325 -14.28 -18.71 -5.37
N PRO A 326 -14.40 -18.72 -6.71
CA PRO A 326 -14.00 -17.57 -7.52
C PRO A 326 -14.81 -16.32 -7.20
N PRO A 327 -14.29 -15.11 -7.55
CA PRO A 327 -14.93 -13.86 -7.24
C PRO A 327 -16.38 -13.78 -7.72
N SER A 328 -17.25 -13.30 -6.84
CA SER A 328 -18.67 -13.06 -7.09
C SER A 328 -19.10 -11.70 -6.51
N ALA A 329 -20.23 -11.16 -6.97
CA ALA A 329 -20.81 -9.93 -6.45
C ALA A 329 -22.28 -10.14 -6.09
N SER A 330 -22.69 -9.67 -4.92
CA SER A 330 -24.03 -9.83 -4.40
C SER A 330 -24.53 -8.55 -3.77
N LEU A 331 -25.82 -8.26 -3.93
CA LEU A 331 -26.52 -7.25 -3.15
C LEU A 331 -27.09 -7.89 -1.90
N CYS A 332 -26.69 -7.40 -0.74
CA CYS A 332 -27.08 -7.95 0.56
C CYS A 332 -27.75 -6.89 1.43
N ARG A 333 -28.58 -7.34 2.38
CA ARG A 333 -29.18 -6.49 3.40
C ARG A 333 -28.16 -6.20 4.51
N LEU A 334 -27.98 -4.94 4.88
CA LEU A 334 -26.95 -4.53 5.82
C LEU A 334 -27.26 -4.98 7.27
N GLU A 335 -28.53 -5.13 7.63
CA GLU A 335 -28.93 -5.50 8.98
C GLU A 335 -28.44 -6.89 9.40
N ASP A 336 -28.48 -7.88 8.51
CA ASP A 336 -28.23 -9.30 8.81
C ASP A 336 -27.39 -10.06 7.77
N GLY A 337 -26.95 -9.38 6.70
CA GLY A 337 -26.19 -10.01 5.62
C GLY A 337 -27.02 -10.87 4.67
N ALA A 338 -28.35 -10.85 4.77
CA ALA A 338 -29.20 -11.67 3.92
C ALA A 338 -29.05 -11.31 2.44
N LEU A 339 -28.81 -12.31 1.59
CA LEU A 339 -28.72 -12.15 0.14
C LEU A 339 -30.08 -11.65 -0.40
N LEU A 340 -30.06 -10.53 -1.10
CA LEU A 340 -31.21 -9.95 -1.80
C LEU A 340 -31.18 -10.27 -3.29
N HIS A 341 -29.99 -10.15 -3.91
CA HIS A 341 -29.84 -10.42 -5.34
C HIS A 341 -28.38 -10.76 -5.67
N GLY A 342 -28.18 -11.79 -6.52
CA GLY A 342 -26.88 -12.07 -7.14
C GLY A 342 -26.64 -11.10 -8.30
N LEU A 343 -25.56 -10.33 -8.24
CA LEU A 343 -25.20 -9.37 -9.30
C LEU A 343 -24.27 -9.99 -10.34
N TYR A 344 -23.33 -10.81 -9.89
CA TYR A 344 -22.37 -11.50 -10.72
C TYR A 344 -21.95 -12.82 -10.07
N ALA A 345 -21.91 -13.87 -10.86
CA ALA A 345 -21.28 -15.14 -10.52
C ALA A 345 -20.22 -15.48 -11.59
N ASN A 346 -19.06 -15.93 -11.15
CA ASN A 346 -18.02 -16.37 -12.08
C ASN A 346 -18.29 -17.80 -12.51
N ASP A 347 -18.96 -17.95 -13.64
CA ASP A 347 -19.32 -19.22 -14.28
C ASP A 347 -18.50 -19.51 -15.55
N ASP A 348 -17.31 -18.93 -15.69
CA ASP A 348 -16.45 -19.10 -16.85
C ASP A 348 -16.04 -20.58 -17.00
N PRO A 349 -16.47 -21.27 -18.09
CA PRO A 349 -16.19 -22.69 -18.28
C PRO A 349 -14.70 -23.02 -18.45
N ARG A 350 -13.86 -22.00 -18.69
CA ARG A 350 -12.40 -22.19 -18.75
C ARG A 350 -11.82 -22.56 -17.38
N LEU A 351 -12.45 -22.16 -16.29
CA LEU A 351 -12.00 -22.50 -14.92
C LEU A 351 -12.00 -24.01 -14.70
N GLU A 352 -13.03 -24.73 -15.14
CA GLU A 352 -13.07 -26.19 -15.05
C GLU A 352 -11.93 -26.85 -15.83
N SER A 353 -11.62 -26.31 -17.03
CA SER A 353 -10.55 -26.84 -17.87
C SER A 353 -9.16 -26.67 -17.26
N LEU A 354 -8.97 -25.65 -16.42
CA LEU A 354 -7.71 -25.39 -15.72
C LEU A 354 -7.46 -26.39 -14.58
N GLN A 355 -8.47 -27.06 -14.04
CA GLN A 355 -8.36 -28.02 -12.95
C GLN A 355 -7.51 -27.50 -11.78
N LEU A 356 -7.73 -26.25 -11.38
CA LEU A 356 -6.99 -25.61 -10.28
C LEU A 356 -7.23 -26.35 -8.97
N GLN A 357 -6.19 -26.47 -8.16
CA GLN A 357 -6.28 -27.08 -6.84
C GLN A 357 -6.03 -26.02 -5.77
N PRO A 358 -6.95 -25.82 -4.82
CA PRO A 358 -6.72 -24.90 -3.71
C PRO A 358 -5.46 -25.31 -2.92
N PRO A 359 -4.62 -24.34 -2.50
CA PRO A 359 -3.51 -24.65 -1.61
C PRO A 359 -4.02 -25.05 -0.22
N GLN A 360 -3.20 -25.80 0.51
CA GLN A 360 -3.46 -26.14 1.89
C GLN A 360 -2.86 -25.06 2.80
N PHE A 361 -3.66 -24.50 3.73
CA PHE A 361 -3.11 -23.68 4.81
C PHE A 361 -2.26 -24.54 5.76
N VAL A 362 -1.14 -23.98 6.18
CA VAL A 362 -0.29 -24.53 7.23
C VAL A 362 0.04 -23.48 8.25
N THR A 363 0.23 -23.91 9.49
CA THR A 363 0.62 -23.06 10.61
C THR A 363 1.84 -23.67 11.26
N LEU A 364 2.84 -22.84 11.53
CA LEU A 364 4.08 -23.29 12.17
C LEU A 364 4.61 -22.20 13.12
N PRO A 365 5.31 -22.57 14.21
CA PRO A 365 6.04 -21.61 15.00
C PRO A 365 7.39 -21.29 14.35
N ASN A 366 7.82 -20.02 14.46
CA ASN A 366 9.21 -19.68 14.18
C ASN A 366 10.10 -19.95 15.43
N ARG A 367 11.41 -19.75 15.29
CA ARG A 367 12.40 -19.94 16.38
C ARG A 367 12.19 -18.99 17.57
N HIS A 368 11.38 -17.95 17.41
CA HIS A 368 11.05 -16.96 18.45
C HIS A 368 9.70 -17.22 19.13
N GLY A 369 8.93 -18.21 18.64
CA GLY A 369 7.63 -18.59 19.17
C GLY A 369 6.44 -17.89 18.52
N ASP A 370 6.68 -17.04 17.52
CA ASP A 370 5.59 -16.43 16.75
C ASP A 370 4.93 -17.46 15.83
N THR A 371 3.62 -17.38 15.70
CA THR A 371 2.86 -18.21 14.77
C THR A 371 2.98 -17.64 13.35
N LEU A 372 3.49 -18.43 12.42
CA LEU A 372 3.53 -18.10 10.99
C LEU A 372 2.44 -18.85 10.25
N TYR A 373 1.85 -18.19 9.23
CA TYR A 373 0.87 -18.78 8.33
C TYR A 373 1.46 -18.97 6.94
N GLY A 374 1.20 -20.14 6.34
CA GLY A 374 1.67 -20.47 5.01
C GLY A 374 0.60 -21.13 4.14
N MET A 375 0.83 -21.12 2.83
CA MET A 375 0.08 -21.87 1.82
C MET A 375 0.99 -22.88 1.14
N LEU A 376 0.50 -24.11 0.96
CA LEU A 376 1.25 -25.22 0.41
C LEU A 376 0.53 -25.82 -0.81
N TYR A 377 1.17 -25.76 -1.98
CA TYR A 377 0.70 -26.39 -3.21
C TYR A 377 1.44 -27.72 -3.39
N ARG A 378 0.71 -28.83 -3.27
CA ARG A 378 1.30 -30.16 -3.36
C ARG A 378 1.32 -30.67 -4.80
N PRO A 379 2.39 -31.37 -5.22
CA PRO A 379 2.38 -32.10 -6.47
C PRO A 379 1.24 -33.10 -6.56
N PRO A 380 0.72 -33.38 -7.77
CA PRO A 380 -0.23 -34.47 -7.99
C PRO A 380 0.27 -35.83 -7.44
N ALA A 381 -0.64 -36.69 -7.03
CA ALA A 381 -0.33 -38.01 -6.44
C ALA A 381 0.57 -38.90 -7.32
N ALA A 382 0.59 -38.66 -8.64
CA ALA A 382 1.48 -39.36 -9.56
C ALA A 382 2.98 -39.21 -9.25
N PHE A 383 3.36 -38.13 -8.52
CA PHE A 383 4.74 -37.87 -8.07
C PHE A 383 5.09 -38.57 -6.74
N GLY A 384 4.15 -39.34 -6.14
CA GLY A 384 4.34 -40.01 -4.86
C GLY A 384 4.04 -39.09 -3.66
N ASN A 385 4.64 -39.40 -2.50
CA ASN A 385 4.38 -38.76 -1.24
C ASN A 385 5.50 -37.79 -0.76
N GLY A 386 6.54 -37.65 -1.56
CA GLY A 386 7.71 -36.85 -1.22
C GLY A 386 8.88 -37.67 -0.64
N PRO A 387 9.95 -37.03 -0.11
CA PRO A 387 10.15 -35.60 -0.10
C PRO A 387 10.30 -34.99 -1.51
N PHE A 388 9.66 -33.83 -1.73
CA PHE A 388 9.64 -33.15 -3.03
C PHE A 388 10.72 -32.07 -3.13
N PRO A 389 11.20 -31.72 -4.34
CA PRO A 389 11.93 -30.48 -4.54
C PRO A 389 11.01 -29.31 -4.18
N LEU A 390 11.53 -28.33 -3.43
CA LEU A 390 10.78 -27.22 -2.88
C LEU A 390 11.08 -25.93 -3.66
N ILE A 391 10.03 -25.17 -3.97
CA ILE A 391 10.12 -23.80 -4.42
C ILE A 391 9.39 -22.91 -3.39
N VAL A 392 10.12 -22.03 -2.74
CA VAL A 392 9.54 -20.96 -1.92
C VAL A 392 9.21 -19.79 -2.85
N SER A 393 7.93 -19.37 -2.86
CA SER A 393 7.48 -18.16 -3.57
C SER A 393 7.29 -17.06 -2.55
N VAL A 394 8.21 -16.11 -2.49
CA VAL A 394 8.30 -15.12 -1.44
C VAL A 394 8.00 -13.70 -1.97
N TYR A 395 7.28 -12.90 -1.18
CA TYR A 395 7.36 -11.45 -1.19
C TYR A 395 8.10 -10.99 0.08
N GLY A 396 7.55 -11.29 1.25
CA GLY A 396 8.19 -11.12 2.55
C GLY A 396 8.29 -9.68 3.04
N GLY A 397 7.88 -8.71 2.23
CA GLY A 397 7.99 -7.29 2.55
C GLY A 397 6.91 -6.80 3.52
N PRO A 398 7.17 -5.68 4.20
CA PRO A 398 6.19 -5.04 5.07
C PRO A 398 4.95 -4.59 4.29
N HIS A 399 3.85 -4.40 5.03
CA HIS A 399 2.52 -4.06 4.52
C HIS A 399 1.89 -5.07 3.54
N ALA A 400 2.54 -6.20 3.27
CA ALA A 400 2.01 -7.27 2.45
C ALA A 400 1.48 -8.43 3.30
N GLN A 401 0.43 -9.06 2.82
CA GLN A 401 -0.07 -10.34 3.32
C GLN A 401 -0.41 -11.20 2.10
N LEU A 402 0.32 -12.31 1.93
CA LEU A 402 0.10 -13.24 0.80
C LEU A 402 -0.79 -14.40 1.18
N VAL A 403 -0.76 -14.81 2.44
CA VAL A 403 -1.50 -15.96 2.95
C VAL A 403 -2.88 -15.50 3.42
N THR A 404 -3.86 -15.63 2.53
CA THR A 404 -5.25 -15.24 2.77
C THR A 404 -6.21 -16.29 2.22
N ASN A 405 -7.42 -16.36 2.78
CA ASN A 405 -8.50 -17.19 2.23
C ASN A 405 -9.16 -16.45 1.04
N ALA A 406 -8.36 -16.24 -0.02
CA ALA A 406 -8.77 -15.55 -1.24
C ALA A 406 -8.57 -16.43 -2.48
N TRP A 407 -9.42 -16.25 -3.49
CA TRP A 407 -9.31 -16.95 -4.78
C TRP A 407 -7.94 -16.79 -5.45
N GLY A 408 -7.27 -15.65 -5.23
CA GLY A 408 -5.91 -15.41 -5.72
C GLY A 408 -4.91 -16.49 -5.36
N GLY A 409 -5.07 -17.16 -4.20
CA GLY A 409 -4.28 -18.32 -3.81
C GLY A 409 -4.50 -19.49 -4.75
N THR A 410 -5.74 -19.84 -5.06
CA THR A 410 -6.06 -20.94 -6.01
C THR A 410 -5.70 -20.56 -7.44
N ALA A 411 -5.93 -19.31 -7.84
CA ALA A 411 -5.60 -18.80 -9.17
C ALA A 411 -4.11 -18.42 -9.35
N ALA A 412 -3.24 -18.76 -8.40
CA ALA A 412 -1.79 -18.52 -8.50
C ALA A 412 -1.14 -19.42 -9.58
N MET A 413 -1.30 -19.04 -10.85
CA MET A 413 -0.99 -19.88 -12.02
C MET A 413 0.44 -20.40 -12.05
N ARG A 414 1.41 -19.60 -11.54
CA ARG A 414 2.82 -20.05 -11.43
C ARG A 414 2.96 -21.19 -10.42
N ALA A 415 2.34 -21.07 -9.25
CA ALA A 415 2.36 -22.11 -8.23
C ALA A 415 1.65 -23.38 -8.73
N GLN A 416 0.50 -23.22 -9.40
CA GLN A 416 -0.22 -24.33 -10.05
C GLN A 416 0.65 -25.05 -11.09
N ALA A 417 1.33 -24.31 -11.96
CA ALA A 417 2.19 -24.90 -12.99
C ALA A 417 3.38 -25.65 -12.38
N LEU A 418 4.06 -25.03 -11.39
CA LEU A 418 5.19 -25.67 -10.71
C LEU A 418 4.78 -26.93 -9.96
N SER A 419 3.65 -26.92 -9.26
CA SER A 419 3.17 -28.11 -8.55
C SER A 419 2.88 -29.27 -9.51
N ARG A 420 2.32 -28.98 -10.69
CA ARG A 420 2.09 -30.00 -11.76
C ARG A 420 3.37 -30.57 -12.37
N LEU A 421 4.49 -29.84 -12.24
CA LEU A 421 5.81 -30.35 -12.64
C LEU A 421 6.52 -31.14 -11.54
N GLY A 422 5.87 -31.38 -10.40
CA GLY A 422 6.40 -32.19 -9.31
C GLY A 422 7.12 -31.40 -8.20
N TYR A 423 7.04 -30.04 -8.22
CA TYR A 423 7.58 -29.22 -7.14
C TYR A 423 6.54 -29.00 -6.04
N LEU A 424 6.96 -29.09 -4.79
CA LEU A 424 6.23 -28.53 -3.67
C LEU A 424 6.41 -27.02 -3.73
N VAL A 425 5.31 -26.23 -3.75
CA VAL A 425 5.42 -24.76 -3.72
C VAL A 425 4.91 -24.26 -2.37
N PHE A 426 5.68 -23.39 -1.75
CA PHE A 426 5.40 -22.84 -0.43
C PHE A 426 5.39 -21.32 -0.44
N ILE A 427 4.36 -20.72 0.16
CA ILE A 427 4.24 -19.30 0.41
C ILE A 427 4.12 -19.14 1.92
N LEU A 428 4.91 -18.24 2.53
CA LEU A 428 4.92 -17.99 3.96
C LEU A 428 4.92 -16.49 4.22
N ASP A 429 4.00 -16.02 5.08
CA ASP A 429 4.04 -14.68 5.63
C ASP A 429 4.96 -14.67 6.87
N ASN A 430 6.13 -14.07 6.72
CA ASN A 430 7.12 -13.89 7.77
C ASN A 430 6.81 -12.68 8.65
N ARG A 431 7.52 -12.49 9.75
CA ARG A 431 7.49 -11.23 10.51
C ARG A 431 7.79 -10.04 9.60
N GLY A 432 7.16 -8.92 9.88
CA GLY A 432 7.09 -7.76 8.99
C GLY A 432 5.81 -7.74 8.16
N SER A 433 5.16 -8.87 7.89
CA SER A 433 3.89 -8.94 7.15
C SER A 433 2.77 -8.23 7.88
N ALA A 434 1.84 -7.66 7.10
CA ALA A 434 0.72 -6.86 7.60
C ALA A 434 -0.35 -7.68 8.34
N ARG A 435 -1.18 -6.96 9.09
CA ARG A 435 -2.42 -7.43 9.71
C ARG A 435 -2.24 -8.46 10.84
N ARG A 436 -1.07 -8.45 11.44
CA ARG A 436 -0.71 -9.30 12.59
C ARG A 436 -0.39 -8.48 13.84
N GLY A 437 -0.71 -7.19 13.81
CA GLY A 437 -0.42 -6.22 14.84
C GLY A 437 0.99 -5.63 14.76
N LEU A 438 1.15 -4.49 15.42
CA LEU A 438 2.33 -3.63 15.31
C LEU A 438 3.64 -4.30 15.78
N ALA A 439 3.56 -5.22 16.76
CA ALA A 439 4.74 -5.95 17.22
C ALA A 439 5.28 -6.93 16.16
N PHE A 440 4.39 -7.60 15.44
CA PHE A 440 4.76 -8.51 14.36
C PHE A 440 5.29 -7.77 13.14
N GLU A 441 4.63 -6.67 12.76
CA GLU A 441 5.08 -5.80 11.67
C GLU A 441 6.42 -5.14 12.00
N GLY A 442 6.53 -4.58 13.20
CA GLY A 442 7.69 -3.82 13.68
C GLY A 442 8.95 -4.64 13.94
N ALA A 443 8.88 -5.97 13.89
CA ALA A 443 10.03 -6.85 14.12
C ALA A 443 11.21 -6.56 13.18
N LEU A 444 10.96 -5.99 11.99
CA LEU A 444 12.01 -5.65 11.02
C LEU A 444 12.60 -4.24 11.19
N LYS A 445 12.08 -3.43 12.12
CA LYS A 445 12.56 -2.05 12.32
C LYS A 445 14.08 -2.02 12.52
N PHE A 446 14.78 -1.27 11.68
CA PHE A 446 16.24 -1.14 11.59
C PHE A 446 17.01 -2.39 11.10
N HIS A 447 16.30 -3.50 10.76
CA HIS A 447 16.93 -4.81 10.49
C HIS A 447 16.28 -5.55 9.32
N MET A 448 15.80 -4.84 8.28
CA MET A 448 15.22 -5.47 7.10
C MET A 448 16.12 -6.58 6.54
N GLY A 449 15.51 -7.70 6.10
CA GLY A 449 16.21 -8.86 5.56
C GLY A 449 16.86 -9.75 6.64
N SER A 450 16.59 -9.51 7.91
CA SER A 450 17.08 -10.35 9.01
C SER A 450 15.97 -11.23 9.59
N PRO A 451 14.93 -10.70 10.25
CA PRO A 451 13.85 -11.53 10.78
C PRO A 451 13.07 -12.27 9.68
N GLU A 452 12.96 -11.68 8.48
CA GLU A 452 12.27 -12.30 7.37
C GLU A 452 13.02 -13.52 6.83
N VAL A 453 14.35 -13.43 6.68
CA VAL A 453 15.19 -14.57 6.25
C VAL A 453 15.14 -15.70 7.28
N ASP A 454 15.21 -15.37 8.58
CA ASP A 454 15.10 -16.35 9.65
C ASP A 454 13.77 -17.13 9.59
N ASP A 455 12.66 -16.42 9.38
CA ASP A 455 11.33 -17.02 9.33
C ASP A 455 11.14 -17.87 8.05
N GLN A 456 11.68 -17.43 6.89
CA GLN A 456 11.64 -18.22 5.66
C GLN A 456 12.48 -19.52 5.82
N GLU A 457 13.64 -19.43 6.47
CA GLU A 457 14.46 -20.58 6.79
C GLU A 457 13.74 -21.56 7.74
N ASP A 458 13.08 -21.04 8.79
CA ASP A 458 12.29 -21.85 9.72
C ASP A 458 11.15 -22.58 9.01
N GLY A 459 10.48 -21.91 8.05
CA GLY A 459 9.46 -22.51 7.20
C GLY A 459 9.99 -23.69 6.38
N VAL A 460 11.14 -23.54 5.74
CA VAL A 460 11.78 -24.62 4.98
C VAL A 460 12.18 -25.77 5.90
N ARG A 461 12.82 -25.48 7.03
CA ARG A 461 13.22 -26.50 8.01
C ARG A 461 12.03 -27.28 8.56
N TRP A 462 10.91 -26.59 8.79
CA TRP A 462 9.68 -27.25 9.21
C TRP A 462 9.17 -28.23 8.16
N LEU A 463 9.13 -27.84 6.86
CA LEU A 463 8.70 -28.73 5.77
C LEU A 463 9.63 -29.96 5.61
N VAL A 464 10.93 -29.77 5.77
CA VAL A 464 11.92 -30.87 5.76
C VAL A 464 11.69 -31.83 6.93
N ALA A 465 11.46 -31.29 8.13
CA ALA A 465 11.18 -32.09 9.33
C ALA A 465 9.87 -32.90 9.21
N GLN A 466 8.87 -32.40 8.47
CA GLN A 466 7.63 -33.10 8.14
C GLN A 466 7.83 -34.19 7.04
N GLY A 467 9.01 -34.29 6.45
CA GLY A 467 9.28 -35.22 5.34
C GLY A 467 8.62 -34.80 4.02
N LEU A 468 8.20 -33.53 3.90
CA LEU A 468 7.53 -33.00 2.71
C LEU A 468 8.52 -32.45 1.68
N ALA A 469 9.56 -31.76 2.13
CA ALA A 469 10.57 -31.13 1.28
C ALA A 469 11.92 -31.86 1.34
N ASP A 470 12.60 -31.95 0.19
CA ASP A 470 13.97 -32.43 0.08
C ASP A 470 14.94 -31.28 0.41
N ALA A 471 15.68 -31.42 1.51
CA ALA A 471 16.63 -30.42 1.99
C ALA A 471 17.77 -30.08 1.00
N GLN A 472 18.02 -30.94 0.00
CA GLN A 472 19.07 -30.73 -1.00
C GLN A 472 18.53 -30.09 -2.29
N ARG A 473 17.23 -29.81 -2.38
CA ARG A 473 16.56 -29.28 -3.57
C ARG A 473 15.57 -28.18 -3.21
N VAL A 474 16.09 -27.09 -2.64
CA VAL A 474 15.29 -25.93 -2.21
C VAL A 474 15.66 -24.71 -3.07
N GLY A 475 14.68 -24.20 -3.81
CA GLY A 475 14.77 -22.93 -4.55
C GLY A 475 13.84 -21.89 -3.94
N ILE A 476 14.17 -20.62 -4.19
CA ILE A 476 13.36 -19.46 -3.77
C ILE A 476 13.18 -18.49 -4.95
N THR A 477 12.02 -17.91 -5.10
CA THR A 477 11.74 -16.92 -6.14
C THR A 477 10.85 -15.79 -5.62
N GLY A 478 11.12 -14.58 -6.06
CA GLY A 478 10.33 -13.42 -5.74
C GLY A 478 10.64 -12.22 -6.63
N TRP A 479 9.78 -11.20 -6.55
CA TRP A 479 9.87 -9.97 -7.34
C TRP A 479 9.90 -8.75 -6.43
N SER A 480 10.62 -7.69 -6.81
CA SER A 480 10.73 -6.46 -6.03
C SER A 480 11.34 -6.73 -4.64
N TYR A 481 10.63 -6.45 -3.55
CA TYR A 481 11.03 -6.90 -2.21
C TYR A 481 11.21 -8.43 -2.15
N GLY A 482 10.36 -9.18 -2.84
CA GLY A 482 10.54 -10.64 -2.95
C GLY A 482 11.81 -11.03 -3.70
N GLY A 483 12.26 -10.22 -4.66
CA GLY A 483 13.57 -10.38 -5.31
C GLY A 483 14.72 -10.12 -4.35
N TYR A 484 14.62 -9.08 -3.53
CA TYR A 484 15.51 -8.82 -2.40
C TYR A 484 15.56 -10.03 -1.45
N MET A 485 14.40 -10.52 -1.01
CA MET A 485 14.30 -11.68 -0.12
C MET A 485 14.90 -12.94 -0.74
N ALA A 486 14.64 -13.20 -2.03
CA ALA A 486 15.22 -14.36 -2.71
C ALA A 486 16.74 -14.30 -2.74
N ALA A 487 17.33 -13.14 -3.02
CA ALA A 487 18.78 -12.94 -2.98
C ALA A 487 19.32 -13.04 -1.56
N MET A 488 18.70 -12.39 -0.57
CA MET A 488 19.11 -12.45 0.84
C MET A 488 19.06 -13.87 1.40
N CYS A 489 18.00 -14.64 1.14
CA CYS A 489 17.88 -16.03 1.59
C CYS A 489 19.02 -16.90 0.99
N LEU A 490 19.28 -16.79 -0.32
CA LEU A 490 20.36 -17.55 -0.96
C LEU A 490 21.75 -17.22 -0.39
N LEU A 491 22.00 -15.94 -0.08
CA LEU A 491 23.32 -15.48 0.34
C LEU A 491 23.55 -15.56 1.86
N ARG A 492 22.50 -15.45 2.67
CA ARG A 492 22.62 -15.53 4.14
C ARG A 492 22.35 -16.93 4.70
N ALA A 493 21.56 -17.74 3.99
CA ALA A 493 21.25 -19.13 4.39
C ALA A 493 21.57 -20.13 3.27
N PRO A 494 22.84 -20.17 2.78
CA PRO A 494 23.24 -21.02 1.63
C PRO A 494 23.11 -22.52 1.91
N GLU A 495 23.10 -22.93 3.17
CA GLU A 495 22.87 -24.33 3.56
C GLU A 495 21.40 -24.75 3.38
N THR A 496 20.48 -23.78 3.38
CA THR A 496 19.03 -24.01 3.23
C THR A 496 18.58 -23.80 1.80
N PHE A 497 19.08 -22.76 1.11
CA PHE A 497 18.67 -22.40 -0.25
C PHE A 497 19.79 -22.64 -1.26
N GLN A 498 19.52 -23.45 -2.30
CA GLN A 498 20.49 -23.81 -3.34
C GLN A 498 20.29 -23.03 -4.64
N LEU A 499 19.12 -22.40 -4.83
CA LEU A 499 18.80 -21.65 -6.03
C LEU A 499 17.92 -20.45 -5.69
N ALA A 500 18.20 -19.29 -6.31
CA ALA A 500 17.30 -18.14 -6.27
C ALA A 500 17.04 -17.55 -7.66
N VAL A 501 15.78 -17.16 -7.88
CA VAL A 501 15.37 -16.30 -8.99
C VAL A 501 14.94 -14.96 -8.38
N ALA A 502 15.78 -13.94 -8.53
CA ALA A 502 15.57 -12.61 -7.96
C ALA A 502 15.13 -11.64 -9.06
N GLY A 503 13.85 -11.31 -9.10
CA GLY A 503 13.26 -10.39 -10.06
C GLY A 503 13.23 -8.97 -9.53
N ALA A 504 13.73 -7.99 -10.31
CA ALA A 504 13.80 -6.57 -9.97
C ALA A 504 14.18 -6.32 -8.49
N PRO A 505 15.27 -6.93 -7.97
CA PRO A 505 15.57 -6.90 -6.56
C PRO A 505 16.03 -5.52 -6.10
N VAL A 506 15.51 -5.02 -4.98
CA VAL A 506 16.25 -4.04 -4.19
C VAL A 506 17.50 -4.74 -3.67
N THR A 507 18.67 -4.14 -3.82
CA THR A 507 19.93 -4.78 -3.41
C THR A 507 20.69 -3.98 -2.36
N ASP A 508 20.32 -2.73 -2.20
CA ASP A 508 20.90 -1.81 -1.23
C ASP A 508 19.91 -0.67 -0.95
N TRP A 509 19.52 -0.49 0.28
CA TRP A 509 18.41 0.39 0.66
C TRP A 509 18.70 1.89 0.52
N ASP A 510 19.99 2.31 0.38
CA ASP A 510 20.36 3.68 0.01
C ASP A 510 19.93 4.07 -1.41
N GLY A 511 19.54 3.09 -2.21
CA GLY A 511 19.09 3.24 -3.59
C GLY A 511 17.59 3.27 -3.78
N TYR A 512 16.79 3.26 -2.71
CA TYR A 512 15.34 3.35 -2.75
C TYR A 512 14.86 4.67 -2.10
N ASP A 513 13.55 4.97 -2.16
CA ASP A 513 13.02 6.26 -1.72
C ASP A 513 13.10 6.49 -0.21
N THR A 514 12.90 7.75 0.20
CA THR A 514 12.98 8.20 1.58
C THR A 514 11.87 7.59 2.44
N HIS A 515 10.61 7.70 2.03
CA HIS A 515 9.47 7.35 2.88
C HIS A 515 9.42 5.85 3.19
N TYR A 516 9.47 4.99 2.16
CA TYR A 516 9.48 3.55 2.35
C TYR A 516 10.69 3.12 3.18
N THR A 517 11.89 3.49 2.72
CA THR A 517 13.12 3.00 3.33
C THR A 517 13.31 3.50 4.75
N GLU A 518 13.11 4.80 4.99
CA GLU A 518 13.35 5.40 6.31
C GLU A 518 12.31 5.00 7.35
N ARG A 519 11.09 4.67 6.93
CA ARG A 519 10.07 4.07 7.79
C ARG A 519 10.62 2.85 8.53
N TYR A 520 11.32 1.99 7.81
CA TYR A 520 11.79 0.71 8.36
C TYR A 520 13.23 0.77 8.84
N MET A 521 14.08 1.56 8.19
CA MET A 521 15.53 1.54 8.41
C MET A 521 16.09 2.80 9.10
N GLY A 522 15.29 3.89 9.23
CA GLY A 522 15.86 5.20 9.50
C GLY A 522 16.68 5.69 8.31
N THR A 523 17.51 6.73 8.50
CA THR A 523 18.39 7.21 7.44
C THR A 523 19.72 6.42 7.41
N PRO A 524 20.45 6.42 6.26
CA PRO A 524 21.80 5.84 6.22
C PRO A 524 22.76 6.45 7.25
N GLN A 525 22.51 7.71 7.64
CA GLN A 525 23.34 8.43 8.63
C GLN A 525 23.02 8.00 10.07
N THR A 526 21.77 7.70 10.37
CA THR A 526 21.32 7.31 11.73
C THR A 526 21.45 5.82 12.00
N ASN A 527 21.45 4.97 10.93
CA ASN A 527 21.51 3.51 11.04
C ASN A 527 22.51 2.88 10.04
N PRO A 528 23.80 3.30 9.99
CA PRO A 528 24.75 2.81 8.99
C PRO A 528 25.01 1.31 9.06
N ASP A 529 24.96 0.71 10.26
CA ASP A 529 25.15 -0.72 10.45
C ASP A 529 23.95 -1.51 9.92
N GLY A 530 22.72 -1.06 10.18
CA GLY A 530 21.52 -1.68 9.64
C GLY A 530 21.49 -1.65 8.11
N TYR A 531 21.87 -0.54 7.48
CA TYR A 531 21.96 -0.46 6.01
C TYR A 531 23.01 -1.43 5.44
N ARG A 532 24.17 -1.55 6.09
CA ARG A 532 25.19 -2.54 5.68
C ARG A 532 24.65 -3.97 5.80
N ASP A 533 24.05 -4.31 6.93
CA ASP A 533 23.60 -5.67 7.24
C ASP A 533 22.34 -6.06 6.44
N SER A 534 21.57 -5.09 5.97
CA SER A 534 20.42 -5.27 5.08
C SER A 534 20.80 -5.29 3.59
N SER A 535 22.06 -4.96 3.25
CA SER A 535 22.52 -4.90 1.87
C SER A 535 22.86 -6.29 1.33
N VAL A 536 22.23 -6.68 0.21
CA VAL A 536 22.57 -7.92 -0.52
C VAL A 536 24.03 -7.93 -0.95
N LEU A 537 24.60 -6.74 -1.22
CA LEU A 537 25.98 -6.58 -1.68
C LEU A 537 26.98 -7.08 -0.64
N ALA A 538 26.67 -6.93 0.65
CA ALA A 538 27.52 -7.34 1.76
C ALA A 538 27.74 -8.86 1.81
N TYR A 539 26.83 -9.63 1.23
CA TYR A 539 26.87 -11.09 1.26
C TYR A 539 27.25 -11.73 -0.09
N ALA A 540 27.66 -10.96 -1.07
CA ALA A 540 27.98 -11.46 -2.43
C ALA A 540 29.03 -12.59 -2.40
N GLU A 541 29.99 -12.56 -1.47
CA GLU A 541 31.02 -13.60 -1.31
C GLU A 541 30.47 -14.95 -0.84
N ASN A 542 29.29 -14.97 -0.22
CA ASN A 542 28.65 -16.16 0.31
C ASN A 542 27.94 -17.01 -0.76
N LEU A 543 27.79 -16.50 -1.98
CA LEU A 543 27.09 -17.24 -3.03
C LEU A 543 27.73 -18.61 -3.28
N GLN A 544 26.99 -19.67 -2.99
CA GLN A 544 27.38 -21.07 -3.22
C GLN A 544 26.47 -21.75 -4.26
N GLY A 545 25.18 -21.37 -4.27
CA GLY A 545 24.16 -21.90 -5.14
C GLY A 545 24.07 -21.19 -6.50
N HIS A 546 22.91 -21.33 -7.15
CA HIS A 546 22.60 -20.72 -8.44
C HIS A 546 21.74 -19.46 -8.26
N LEU A 547 22.17 -18.34 -8.85
CA LEU A 547 21.45 -17.08 -8.84
C LEU A 547 21.10 -16.65 -10.26
N LEU A 548 19.79 -16.48 -10.53
CA LEU A 548 19.29 -15.80 -11.73
C LEU A 548 18.75 -14.44 -11.32
N LEU A 549 19.30 -13.38 -11.91
CA LEU A 549 18.82 -12.01 -11.81
C LEU A 549 17.92 -11.69 -13.01
N VAL A 550 16.76 -11.12 -12.76
CA VAL A 550 15.80 -10.70 -13.80
C VAL A 550 15.46 -9.23 -13.58
N HIS A 551 15.54 -8.38 -14.62
CA HIS A 551 15.23 -6.95 -14.45
C HIS A 551 14.77 -6.28 -15.75
N GLY A 552 13.85 -5.31 -15.64
CA GLY A 552 13.52 -4.36 -16.70
C GLY A 552 14.53 -3.20 -16.73
N LEU A 553 15.02 -2.83 -17.92
CA LEU A 553 16.02 -1.76 -18.00
C LEU A 553 15.44 -0.35 -17.79
N ILE A 554 14.15 -0.19 -17.96
CA ILE A 554 13.45 1.09 -17.74
C ILE A 554 12.53 1.04 -16.52
N ASP A 555 12.94 0.27 -15.50
CA ASP A 555 12.27 0.18 -14.21
C ASP A 555 12.40 1.54 -13.48
N GLU A 556 11.26 2.19 -13.25
CA GLU A 556 11.15 3.52 -12.63
C GLU A 556 10.96 3.47 -11.11
N ASN A 557 10.70 2.28 -10.57
CA ASN A 557 10.48 2.05 -9.14
C ASN A 557 11.77 1.50 -8.49
N VAL A 558 12.13 0.25 -8.81
CA VAL A 558 13.42 -0.33 -8.41
C VAL A 558 14.39 -0.18 -9.57
N HIS A 559 15.13 0.89 -9.59
CA HIS A 559 16.02 1.22 -10.69
C HIS A 559 17.01 0.08 -11.00
N PHE A 560 17.30 -0.18 -12.29
CA PHE A 560 18.26 -1.20 -12.72
C PHE A 560 19.64 -1.06 -12.05
N ARG A 561 19.99 0.12 -11.53
CA ARG A 561 21.23 0.34 -10.75
C ARG A 561 21.39 -0.64 -9.58
N HIS A 562 20.30 -1.13 -8.97
CA HIS A 562 20.33 -2.13 -7.91
C HIS A 562 20.96 -3.44 -8.41
N THR A 563 20.43 -4.00 -9.50
CA THR A 563 21.01 -5.20 -10.13
C THR A 563 22.43 -4.96 -10.64
N ALA A 564 22.72 -3.80 -11.23
CA ALA A 564 24.08 -3.45 -11.69
C ALA A 564 25.11 -3.41 -10.56
N ARG A 565 24.73 -2.87 -9.37
CA ARG A 565 25.60 -2.86 -8.17
C ARG A 565 25.86 -4.28 -7.66
N LEU A 566 24.83 -5.14 -7.62
CA LEU A 566 24.98 -6.54 -7.21
C LEU A 566 25.87 -7.32 -8.19
N ILE A 567 25.71 -7.12 -9.51
CA ILE A 567 26.58 -7.69 -10.53
C ILE A 567 28.04 -7.32 -10.28
N ASN A 568 28.34 -6.04 -9.99
CA ASN A 568 29.69 -5.60 -9.65
C ASN A 568 30.24 -6.29 -8.40
N ALA A 569 29.43 -6.47 -7.36
CA ALA A 569 29.84 -7.18 -6.14
C ALA A 569 30.15 -8.66 -6.43
N LEU A 570 29.31 -9.34 -7.20
CA LEU A 570 29.49 -10.74 -7.60
C LEU A 570 30.76 -10.93 -8.47
N ILE A 571 31.03 -10.01 -9.42
CA ILE A 571 32.25 -10.03 -10.24
C ILE A 571 33.50 -9.90 -9.36
N ARG A 572 33.49 -8.94 -8.41
CA ARG A 572 34.62 -8.77 -7.45
C ARG A 572 34.83 -10.01 -6.59
N ALA A 573 33.74 -10.64 -6.16
CA ALA A 573 33.74 -11.89 -5.40
C ALA A 573 34.03 -13.14 -6.27
N ARG A 574 34.19 -13.00 -7.61
CA ARG A 574 34.40 -14.10 -8.58
C ARG A 574 33.30 -15.15 -8.54
N LYS A 575 32.06 -14.74 -8.32
CA LYS A 575 30.88 -15.62 -8.27
C LYS A 575 30.18 -15.65 -9.62
N LYS A 576 29.63 -16.83 -9.96
CA LYS A 576 28.84 -17.02 -11.17
C LYS A 576 27.38 -16.67 -10.89
N TYR A 577 26.72 -16.05 -11.85
CA TYR A 577 25.29 -15.73 -11.84
C TYR A 577 24.76 -15.78 -13.27
N ASP A 578 23.46 -15.93 -13.42
CA ASP A 578 22.75 -15.79 -14.67
C ASP A 578 21.97 -14.47 -14.68
N LEU A 579 21.74 -13.90 -15.86
CA LEU A 579 21.09 -12.61 -16.03
C LEU A 579 20.08 -12.66 -17.17
N LEU A 580 18.84 -12.21 -16.91
CA LEU A 580 17.81 -12.01 -17.91
C LEU A 580 17.33 -10.56 -17.85
N LEU A 581 17.52 -9.82 -18.94
CA LEU A 581 17.14 -8.41 -19.04
C LEU A 581 15.97 -8.25 -20.00
N PHE A 582 15.05 -7.35 -19.63
CA PHE A 582 13.95 -6.91 -20.47
C PHE A 582 14.16 -5.43 -20.85
N PRO A 583 14.71 -5.14 -22.06
CA PRO A 583 15.16 -3.78 -22.38
C PRO A 583 14.05 -2.72 -22.44
N ASN A 584 12.81 -3.11 -22.69
CA ASN A 584 11.66 -2.20 -22.84
C ASN A 584 10.63 -2.35 -21.71
N GLU A 585 10.94 -3.12 -20.68
CA GLU A 585 10.00 -3.35 -19.58
C GLU A 585 10.35 -2.50 -18.35
N ARG A 586 9.28 -2.08 -17.66
CA ARG A 586 9.28 -1.37 -16.39
C ARG A 586 9.33 -2.32 -15.21
N HIS A 587 8.91 -1.86 -14.03
CA HIS A 587 8.95 -2.67 -12.81
C HIS A 587 8.13 -3.98 -12.91
N SER A 588 7.04 -3.98 -13.66
CA SER A 588 6.19 -5.15 -13.89
C SER A 588 6.23 -5.57 -15.36
N PRO A 589 7.14 -6.48 -15.77
CA PRO A 589 7.20 -6.97 -17.14
C PRO A 589 5.91 -7.69 -17.53
N ARG A 590 5.45 -7.46 -18.75
CA ARG A 590 4.21 -8.00 -19.34
C ARG A 590 4.43 -9.24 -20.18
#